data_32030b68f0ad6321397d288e4bdab02d
#
_entry.id   32030b68f0ad6321397d288e4bdab02d
#
_cell.length_a   1.000
_cell.length_b   1.000
_cell.length_c   1.000
_cell.angle_alpha   90.00
_cell.angle_beta   90.00
_cell.angle_gamma   90.00
#
_symmetry.space_group_name_H-M   'P 1'
#
loop_
_entity.id
_entity.type
_entity.pdbx_description
1 polymer ?
#
loop_
_entity_poly.entity_id
_entity_poly.type
_entity_poly.pdbx_seq_one_letter_code
_entity_poly.pdbx_strand_id
1 'polypeptide(L)'
;KQRNFINNLKKKFTYNQIEEALKKFKDLKILIIGELIVDKYCFGNVIGKSGKEPHLVLKENLVEHYLGGSAAIARHLSTFVKSIIIISPFGSEKFYQSLINKNFDKNIKTSFFKPYSGFQTITKTRFVDKNSNYKLFGSYILPEKTGQRTENTILNIIRKNKKEIDMTLICDYGHNFISEKIANEIRKKNKFIFLNAQINASNIGFHTIDKYHGVNSIIINENEIRQELRDNESDIKILAKTLLKNKKIDNLIITRGSDGAILMNKDYKVFSCPGFALKSIDKVGAGDAMLSIASLGLKLKLDPELILFISSLAAAISVESIGNKE
;
A
#
# COMPACT_ATOMS: atom_id res chain seq x y z
N LYS A 1 24.83 10.69 -3.42
CA LYS A 1 23.56 10.91 -4.14
C LYS A 1 22.56 11.67 -3.25
N GLN A 2 22.26 11.20 -2.02
CA GLN A 2 21.29 11.81 -1.08
C GLN A 2 21.63 13.28 -0.78
N ARG A 3 22.87 13.58 -0.38
CA ARG A 3 23.34 14.94 -0.05
C ARG A 3 23.14 15.95 -1.19
N ASN A 4 23.46 15.54 -2.42
CA ASN A 4 23.28 16.39 -3.60
C ASN A 4 21.79 16.64 -3.90
N PHE A 5 20.96 15.61 -3.74
CA PHE A 5 19.51 15.75 -3.90
C PHE A 5 18.92 16.73 -2.88
N ILE A 6 19.27 16.59 -1.59
CA ILE A 6 18.81 17.49 -0.53
C ILE A 6 19.28 18.93 -0.78
N ASN A 7 20.54 19.12 -1.20
CA ASN A 7 21.06 20.45 -1.50
C ASN A 7 20.32 21.12 -2.66
N ASN A 8 19.93 20.36 -3.68
CA ASN A 8 19.11 20.87 -4.79
C ASN A 8 17.69 21.24 -4.33
N LEU A 9 17.07 20.42 -3.47
CA LEU A 9 15.76 20.74 -2.89
C LEU A 9 15.81 22.02 -2.06
N LYS A 10 16.84 22.22 -1.23
CA LYS A 10 17.00 23.43 -0.41
C LYS A 10 17.13 24.72 -1.23
N LYS A 11 17.61 24.61 -2.49
CA LYS A 11 17.63 25.76 -3.42
C LYS A 11 16.27 26.07 -4.01
N LYS A 12 15.38 25.07 -4.08
CA LYS A 12 14.04 25.22 -4.69
C LYS A 12 12.96 25.58 -3.67
N PHE A 13 13.07 25.07 -2.46
CA PHE A 13 12.03 25.16 -1.43
C PHE A 13 12.59 25.62 -0.09
N THR A 14 11.92 26.57 0.53
CA THR A 14 12.14 26.92 1.94
C THR A 14 11.37 25.97 2.84
N TYR A 15 11.78 25.88 4.12
CA TYR A 15 11.07 25.11 5.12
C TYR A 15 9.58 25.52 5.23
N ASN A 16 9.31 26.81 5.27
CA ASN A 16 7.93 27.34 5.38
C ASN A 16 7.05 26.91 4.20
N GLN A 17 7.59 26.93 2.98
CA GLN A 17 6.83 26.45 1.80
C GLN A 17 6.47 24.96 1.89
N ILE A 18 7.37 24.14 2.41
CA ILE A 18 7.12 22.72 2.62
C ILE A 18 6.05 22.54 3.70
N GLU A 19 6.18 23.24 4.82
CA GLU A 19 5.22 23.17 5.95
C GLU A 19 3.81 23.61 5.51
N GLU A 20 3.69 24.70 4.76
CA GLU A 20 2.41 25.17 4.23
C GLU A 20 1.78 24.16 3.24
N ALA A 21 2.61 23.53 2.41
CA ALA A 21 2.13 22.47 1.51
C ALA A 21 1.58 21.28 2.28
N LEU A 22 2.26 20.86 3.36
CA LEU A 22 1.81 19.75 4.23
C LEU A 22 0.55 20.12 5.02
N LYS A 23 0.40 21.36 5.47
CA LYS A 23 -0.82 21.83 6.16
C LYS A 23 -2.09 21.68 5.31
N LYS A 24 -1.98 21.82 3.99
CA LYS A 24 -3.12 21.62 3.06
C LYS A 24 -3.65 20.19 3.02
N PHE A 25 -2.86 19.21 3.43
CA PHE A 25 -3.33 17.82 3.53
C PHE A 25 -4.50 17.68 4.52
N LYS A 26 -4.53 18.53 5.56
CA LYS A 26 -5.53 18.49 6.65
C LYS A 26 -6.98 18.73 6.20
N ASP A 27 -7.19 19.26 5.01
CA ASP A 27 -8.53 19.50 4.49
C ASP A 27 -9.08 18.31 3.68
N LEU A 28 -8.22 17.36 3.30
CA LEU A 28 -8.58 16.27 2.40
C LEU A 28 -9.45 15.20 3.08
N LYS A 29 -10.47 14.75 2.35
CA LYS A 29 -11.35 13.65 2.70
C LYS A 29 -11.09 12.48 1.75
N ILE A 30 -10.73 11.33 2.30
CA ILE A 30 -10.20 10.21 1.52
C ILE A 30 -11.10 8.98 1.64
N LEU A 31 -11.32 8.32 0.51
CA LEU A 31 -11.90 6.99 0.43
C LEU A 31 -10.79 5.98 0.13
N ILE A 32 -10.63 4.97 0.97
CA ILE A 32 -9.72 3.85 0.76
C ILE A 32 -10.56 2.62 0.45
N ILE A 33 -10.25 1.95 -0.65
CA ILE A 33 -10.90 0.70 -1.06
C ILE A 33 -9.81 -0.34 -1.27
N GLY A 34 -9.82 -1.39 -0.46
CA GLY A 34 -8.80 -2.43 -0.55
C GLY A 34 -8.86 -3.40 0.62
N GLU A 35 -8.05 -4.44 0.57
CA GLU A 35 -8.03 -5.47 1.60
C GLU A 35 -7.33 -4.99 2.87
N LEU A 36 -8.03 -5.07 4.00
CA LEU A 36 -7.41 -5.07 5.31
C LEU A 36 -6.67 -6.39 5.50
N ILE A 37 -5.43 -6.30 5.89
CA ILE A 37 -4.54 -7.44 6.14
C ILE A 37 -4.07 -7.36 7.59
N VAL A 38 -4.03 -8.49 8.28
CA VAL A 38 -3.35 -8.59 9.55
C VAL A 38 -1.99 -9.24 9.31
N ASP A 39 -0.93 -8.51 9.61
CA ASP A 39 0.43 -9.04 9.61
C ASP A 39 0.73 -9.61 10.99
N LYS A 40 0.84 -10.94 11.08
CA LYS A 40 1.17 -11.67 12.30
C LYS A 40 2.63 -12.09 12.26
N TYR A 41 3.38 -11.75 13.29
CA TYR A 41 4.77 -12.16 13.46
C TYR A 41 4.89 -13.11 14.64
N CYS A 42 5.36 -14.31 14.38
CA CYS A 42 5.66 -15.34 15.39
C CYS A 42 7.18 -15.39 15.58
N PHE A 43 7.66 -14.70 16.59
CA PHE A 43 9.08 -14.71 16.95
C PHE A 43 9.41 -15.93 17.81
N GLY A 44 10.49 -16.61 17.48
CA GLY A 44 10.92 -17.77 18.24
C GLY A 44 12.37 -18.16 17.98
N ASN A 45 12.83 -19.20 18.65
CA ASN A 45 14.14 -19.76 18.42
C ASN A 45 14.01 -21.09 17.68
N VAL A 46 14.78 -21.26 16.61
CA VAL A 46 14.88 -22.56 15.93
C VAL A 46 15.64 -23.50 16.85
N ILE A 47 14.96 -24.57 17.30
CA ILE A 47 15.53 -25.57 18.23
C ILE A 47 16.06 -26.81 17.52
N GLY A 48 15.95 -26.88 16.19
CA GLY A 48 16.49 -27.96 15.37
C GLY A 48 15.44 -28.60 14.47
N LYS A 49 15.75 -29.82 14.03
CA LYS A 49 14.85 -30.64 13.21
C LYS A 49 14.06 -31.59 14.11
N SER A 50 12.81 -31.88 13.71
CA SER A 50 12.03 -32.93 14.34
C SER A 50 12.72 -34.28 14.21
N GLY A 51 12.65 -35.09 15.27
CA GLY A 51 13.23 -36.43 15.26
C GLY A 51 12.46 -37.47 14.42
N LYS A 52 11.19 -37.19 14.10
CA LYS A 52 10.35 -38.13 13.33
C LYS A 52 10.30 -37.79 11.83
N GLU A 53 10.25 -36.49 11.50
CA GLU A 53 10.16 -36.02 10.13
C GLU A 53 11.09 -34.83 9.93
N PRO A 54 11.69 -34.62 8.73
CA PRO A 54 12.72 -33.61 8.48
C PRO A 54 12.14 -32.20 8.33
N HIS A 55 11.47 -31.66 9.35
CA HIS A 55 11.02 -30.27 9.37
C HIS A 55 11.68 -29.49 10.53
N LEU A 56 11.81 -28.18 10.33
CA LEU A 56 12.32 -27.28 11.37
C LEU A 56 11.28 -27.08 12.47
N VAL A 57 11.75 -27.03 13.72
CA VAL A 57 10.91 -26.72 14.88
C VAL A 57 11.31 -25.37 15.44
N LEU A 58 10.33 -24.46 15.54
CA LEU A 58 10.45 -23.15 16.15
C LEU A 58 9.79 -23.18 17.53
N LYS A 59 10.55 -22.85 18.58
CA LYS A 59 9.98 -22.59 19.91
C LYS A 59 9.47 -21.15 19.92
N GLU A 60 8.15 -20.97 19.85
CA GLU A 60 7.50 -19.67 19.85
C GLU A 60 7.71 -18.96 21.21
N ASN A 61 8.12 -17.70 21.17
CA ASN A 61 8.39 -16.87 22.34
C ASN A 61 7.43 -15.67 22.43
N LEU A 62 7.10 -15.06 21.27
CA LEU A 62 6.31 -13.85 21.21
C LEU A 62 5.51 -13.82 19.91
N VAL A 63 4.25 -13.38 20.00
CA VAL A 63 3.41 -13.11 18.83
C VAL A 63 2.99 -11.66 18.83
N GLU A 64 3.24 -10.98 17.71
CA GLU A 64 2.80 -9.61 17.48
C GLU A 64 1.85 -9.55 16.28
N HIS A 65 0.88 -8.63 16.35
CA HIS A 65 -0.10 -8.42 15.29
C HIS A 65 -0.11 -6.94 14.88
N TYR A 66 -0.03 -6.69 13.58
CA TYR A 66 -0.03 -5.35 13.01
C TYR A 66 -1.13 -5.20 11.98
N LEU A 67 -1.70 -4.01 11.87
CA LEU A 67 -2.61 -3.66 10.80
C LEU A 67 -1.81 -3.36 9.54
N GLY A 68 -2.03 -4.15 8.50
CA GLY A 68 -1.43 -4.04 7.17
C GLY A 68 -2.46 -3.72 6.10
N GLY A 69 -2.00 -3.66 4.86
CA GLY A 69 -2.84 -3.39 3.71
C GLY A 69 -3.56 -2.04 3.81
N SER A 70 -4.82 -2.01 3.40
CA SER A 70 -5.63 -0.79 3.44
C SER A 70 -5.73 -0.16 4.84
N ALA A 71 -5.62 -0.96 5.91
CA ALA A 71 -5.64 -0.47 7.28
C ALA A 71 -4.33 0.25 7.67
N ALA A 72 -3.17 -0.22 7.20
CA ALA A 72 -1.91 0.49 7.39
C ALA A 72 -1.95 1.86 6.69
N ILE A 73 -2.41 1.90 5.44
CA ILE A 73 -2.58 3.13 4.68
C ILE A 73 -3.51 4.11 5.39
N ALA A 74 -4.63 3.64 5.94
CA ALA A 74 -5.55 4.47 6.71
C ALA A 74 -4.87 5.09 7.94
N ARG A 75 -4.05 4.32 8.67
CA ARG A 75 -3.27 4.80 9.81
C ARG A 75 -2.24 5.84 9.40
N HIS A 76 -1.44 5.57 8.37
CA HIS A 76 -0.44 6.54 7.88
C HIS A 76 -1.08 7.87 7.46
N LEU A 77 -2.29 7.83 6.90
CA LEU A 77 -3.00 9.02 6.45
C LEU A 77 -3.72 9.76 7.57
N SER A 78 -4.15 9.09 8.63
CA SER A 78 -5.06 9.65 9.65
C SER A 78 -4.53 10.93 10.31
N THR A 79 -3.22 11.00 10.55
CA THR A 79 -2.58 12.18 11.16
C THR A 79 -2.49 13.39 10.21
N PHE A 80 -2.61 13.16 8.90
CA PHE A 80 -2.41 14.19 7.87
C PHE A 80 -3.70 14.74 7.28
N VAL A 81 -4.83 14.02 7.38
CA VAL A 81 -6.04 14.34 6.62
C VAL A 81 -7.25 14.58 7.52
N LYS A 82 -8.28 15.22 6.95
CA LYS A 82 -9.52 15.54 7.68
C LYS A 82 -10.30 14.31 8.09
N SER A 83 -10.52 13.41 7.13
CA SER A 83 -11.28 12.18 7.37
C SER A 83 -10.97 11.11 6.35
N ILE A 84 -11.12 9.87 6.79
CA ILE A 84 -10.92 8.66 5.98
C ILE A 84 -12.17 7.79 6.09
N ILE A 85 -12.61 7.25 4.95
CA ILE A 85 -13.55 6.14 4.91
C ILE A 85 -12.80 4.95 4.32
N ILE A 86 -12.78 3.83 5.04
CA ILE A 86 -12.17 2.59 4.56
C ILE A 86 -13.25 1.56 4.24
N ILE A 87 -13.24 1.05 3.00
CA ILE A 87 -14.08 -0.07 2.56
C ILE A 87 -13.20 -1.30 2.40
N SER A 88 -13.44 -2.32 3.21
CA SER A 88 -12.62 -3.53 3.23
C SER A 88 -13.41 -4.76 3.66
N PRO A 89 -13.05 -5.97 3.14
CA PRO A 89 -13.52 -7.22 3.73
C PRO A 89 -12.93 -7.39 5.13
N PHE A 90 -13.75 -7.91 6.05
CA PHE A 90 -13.35 -8.16 7.44
C PHE A 90 -14.15 -9.33 8.03
N GLY A 91 -13.48 -10.26 8.70
CA GLY A 91 -14.10 -11.49 9.25
C GLY A 91 -14.85 -11.28 10.56
N SER A 92 -14.68 -10.13 11.22
CA SER A 92 -15.32 -9.76 12.50
C SER A 92 -14.80 -10.58 13.70
N GLU A 93 -13.56 -11.05 13.64
CA GLU A 93 -12.89 -11.68 14.78
C GLU A 93 -12.73 -10.67 15.92
N LYS A 94 -13.17 -11.02 17.12
CA LYS A 94 -13.16 -10.11 18.29
C LYS A 94 -11.77 -9.52 18.59
N PHE A 95 -10.74 -10.36 18.48
CA PHE A 95 -9.36 -9.92 18.70
C PHE A 95 -8.93 -8.87 17.66
N TYR A 96 -9.20 -9.09 16.37
CA TYR A 96 -8.84 -8.13 15.32
C TYR A 96 -9.69 -6.86 15.37
N GLN A 97 -10.96 -6.97 15.79
CA GLN A 97 -11.80 -5.79 16.04
C GLN A 97 -11.21 -4.93 17.18
N SER A 98 -10.72 -5.55 18.25
CA SER A 98 -10.03 -4.84 19.33
C SER A 98 -8.74 -4.18 18.85
N LEU A 99 -7.96 -4.86 17.99
CA LEU A 99 -6.75 -4.32 17.38
C LEU A 99 -7.06 -3.07 16.53
N ILE A 100 -8.12 -3.12 15.72
CA ILE A 100 -8.59 -1.98 14.92
C ILE A 100 -8.99 -0.81 15.82
N ASN A 101 -9.83 -1.06 16.80
CA ASN A 101 -10.33 -0.02 17.72
C ASN A 101 -9.19 0.68 18.47
N LYS A 102 -8.12 -0.06 18.82
CA LYS A 102 -6.96 0.47 19.50
C LYS A 102 -6.08 1.35 18.60
N ASN A 103 -6.04 1.03 17.29
CA ASN A 103 -5.08 1.62 16.37
C ASN A 103 -5.67 2.62 15.38
N PHE A 104 -6.98 2.72 15.29
CA PHE A 104 -7.64 3.68 14.39
C PHE A 104 -7.98 4.97 15.13
N ASP A 105 -7.60 6.08 14.52
CA ASP A 105 -7.98 7.41 14.97
C ASP A 105 -9.48 7.70 14.73
N LYS A 106 -10.02 8.66 15.47
CA LYS A 106 -11.45 9.03 15.42
C LYS A 106 -11.92 9.52 14.04
N ASN A 107 -11.00 9.99 13.19
CA ASN A 107 -11.31 10.45 11.84
C ASN A 107 -11.36 9.32 10.80
N ILE A 108 -11.10 8.06 11.19
CA ILE A 108 -11.23 6.88 10.32
C ILE A 108 -12.61 6.26 10.56
N LYS A 109 -13.44 6.26 9.52
CA LYS A 109 -14.73 5.57 9.48
C LYS A 109 -14.60 4.26 8.71
N THR A 110 -15.09 3.18 9.29
CA THR A 110 -15.01 1.85 8.67
C THR A 110 -16.34 1.49 7.99
N SER A 111 -16.27 0.94 6.80
CA SER A 111 -17.35 0.33 6.05
C SER A 111 -16.98 -1.11 5.74
N PHE A 112 -16.82 -1.90 6.80
CA PHE A 112 -16.45 -3.31 6.70
C PHE A 112 -17.63 -4.18 6.30
N PHE A 113 -17.34 -5.27 5.60
CA PHE A 113 -18.33 -6.27 5.23
C PHE A 113 -17.71 -7.66 5.25
N LYS A 114 -18.56 -8.67 5.44
CA LYS A 114 -18.18 -10.08 5.39
C LYS A 114 -18.53 -10.65 4.03
N PRO A 115 -17.57 -11.07 3.19
CA PRO A 115 -17.85 -11.56 1.85
C PRO A 115 -18.78 -12.77 1.80
N TYR A 116 -18.59 -13.72 2.70
CA TYR A 116 -19.37 -14.96 2.82
C TYR A 116 -19.36 -15.45 4.28
N SER A 117 -20.25 -16.40 4.59
CA SER A 117 -20.26 -17.05 5.90
C SER A 117 -18.96 -17.84 6.09
N GLY A 118 -18.33 -17.70 7.26
CA GLY A 118 -17.03 -18.33 7.53
C GLY A 118 -15.80 -17.54 7.02
N PHE A 119 -15.98 -16.39 6.35
CA PHE A 119 -14.85 -15.55 5.94
C PHE A 119 -14.01 -15.16 7.16
N GLN A 120 -12.71 -15.38 7.04
CA GLN A 120 -11.70 -14.94 8.01
C GLN A 120 -10.94 -13.75 7.44
N THR A 121 -10.57 -12.83 8.31
CA THR A 121 -9.72 -11.68 7.93
C THR A 121 -8.41 -12.17 7.34
N ILE A 122 -8.00 -11.59 6.22
CA ILE A 122 -6.75 -11.93 5.56
C ILE A 122 -5.61 -11.75 6.56
N THR A 123 -4.91 -12.85 6.86
CA THR A 123 -3.82 -12.85 7.84
C THR A 123 -2.56 -13.41 7.19
N LYS A 124 -1.48 -12.66 7.25
CA LYS A 124 -0.15 -13.07 6.75
C LYS A 124 0.76 -13.32 7.93
N THR A 125 0.90 -14.58 8.32
CA THR A 125 1.79 -14.99 9.40
C THR A 125 3.22 -15.14 8.89
N ARG A 126 4.18 -14.58 9.61
CA ARG A 126 5.62 -14.74 9.37
C ARG A 126 6.26 -15.32 10.60
N PHE A 127 6.95 -16.43 10.42
CA PHE A 127 7.74 -17.08 11.47
C PHE A 127 9.17 -16.53 11.38
N VAL A 128 9.63 -15.94 12.47
CA VAL A 128 10.87 -15.16 12.50
C VAL A 128 11.81 -15.73 13.57
N ASP A 129 13.03 -16.02 13.21
CA ASP A 129 14.07 -16.33 14.18
C ASP A 129 14.42 -15.08 14.99
N LYS A 130 14.23 -15.15 16.31
CA LYS A 130 14.39 -14.01 17.22
C LYS A 130 15.83 -13.46 17.27
N ASN A 131 16.81 -14.33 17.06
CA ASN A 131 18.22 -13.96 17.18
C ASN A 131 18.72 -13.20 15.94
N SER A 132 18.35 -13.68 14.75
CA SER A 132 18.80 -13.12 13.47
C SER A 132 17.79 -12.15 12.83
N ASN A 133 16.54 -12.11 13.32
CA ASN A 133 15.40 -11.47 12.66
C ASN A 133 15.11 -12.02 11.25
N TYR A 134 15.61 -13.21 10.94
CA TYR A 134 15.41 -13.85 9.64
C TYR A 134 14.01 -14.46 9.54
N LYS A 135 13.29 -14.18 8.45
CA LYS A 135 11.99 -14.78 8.16
C LYS A 135 12.19 -16.19 7.63
N LEU A 136 11.77 -17.20 8.38
CA LEU A 136 11.96 -18.61 8.07
C LEU A 136 10.97 -19.09 7.00
N PHE A 137 9.69 -18.83 7.22
CA PHE A 137 8.59 -19.12 6.28
C PHE A 137 7.36 -18.29 6.63
N GLY A 138 6.36 -18.31 5.74
CA GLY A 138 5.08 -17.64 5.95
C GLY A 138 3.90 -18.60 5.78
N SER A 139 2.81 -18.32 6.50
CA SER A 139 1.53 -19.01 6.36
C SER A 139 0.43 -17.97 6.22
N TYR A 140 -0.42 -18.09 5.19
CA TYR A 140 -1.43 -17.09 4.87
C TYR A 140 -2.84 -17.66 4.97
N ILE A 141 -3.72 -16.92 5.64
CA ILE A 141 -5.16 -17.09 5.56
C ILE A 141 -5.64 -16.17 4.46
N LEU A 142 -6.09 -16.77 3.35
CA LEU A 142 -6.53 -16.04 2.16
C LEU A 142 -8.00 -16.35 1.87
N PRO A 143 -8.76 -15.39 1.28
CA PRO A 143 -10.15 -15.61 0.94
C PRO A 143 -10.30 -16.57 -0.23
N GLU A 144 -11.41 -17.27 -0.25
CA GLU A 144 -11.91 -17.94 -1.45
C GLU A 144 -12.43 -16.91 -2.46
N LYS A 145 -12.78 -17.35 -3.68
CA LYS A 145 -13.34 -16.46 -4.70
C LYS A 145 -14.63 -15.80 -4.19
N THR A 146 -14.74 -14.50 -4.36
CA THR A 146 -15.95 -13.73 -4.02
C THR A 146 -17.06 -13.98 -5.03
N GLY A 147 -18.27 -14.27 -4.54
CA GLY A 147 -19.45 -14.46 -5.39
C GLY A 147 -20.16 -13.14 -5.75
N GLN A 148 -21.08 -13.21 -6.71
CA GLN A 148 -21.85 -12.07 -7.22
C GLN A 148 -22.64 -11.30 -6.12
N ARG A 149 -23.11 -11.99 -5.07
CA ARG A 149 -23.78 -11.36 -3.93
C ARG A 149 -22.88 -10.39 -3.19
N THR A 150 -21.62 -10.76 -3.00
CA THR A 150 -20.59 -9.92 -2.37
C THR A 150 -20.31 -8.68 -3.23
N GLU A 151 -20.18 -8.86 -4.53
CA GLU A 151 -19.97 -7.75 -5.47
C GLU A 151 -21.06 -6.70 -5.36
N ASN A 152 -22.34 -7.10 -5.34
CA ASN A 152 -23.47 -6.19 -5.16
C ASN A 152 -23.43 -5.45 -3.80
N THR A 153 -23.01 -6.13 -2.75
CA THR A 153 -22.82 -5.51 -1.43
C THR A 153 -21.77 -4.40 -1.49
N ILE A 154 -20.62 -4.67 -2.11
CA ILE A 154 -19.53 -3.71 -2.27
C ILE A 154 -19.99 -2.50 -3.10
N LEU A 155 -20.67 -2.73 -4.22
CA LEU A 155 -21.21 -1.66 -5.06
C LEU A 155 -22.16 -0.74 -4.29
N ASN A 156 -23.02 -1.31 -3.43
CA ASN A 156 -23.94 -0.53 -2.61
C ASN A 156 -23.18 0.29 -1.55
N ILE A 157 -22.14 -0.27 -0.93
CA ILE A 157 -21.29 0.45 0.03
C ILE A 157 -20.59 1.62 -0.66
N ILE A 158 -20.00 1.40 -1.83
CA ILE A 158 -19.35 2.46 -2.62
C ILE A 158 -20.33 3.58 -2.95
N ARG A 159 -21.55 3.24 -3.38
CA ARG A 159 -22.59 4.22 -3.70
C ARG A 159 -23.02 5.05 -2.52
N LYS A 160 -23.12 4.46 -1.33
CA LYS A 160 -23.51 5.15 -0.09
C LYS A 160 -22.42 6.12 0.41
N ASN A 161 -21.15 5.78 0.25
CA ASN A 161 -20.00 6.55 0.78
C ASN A 161 -19.46 7.61 -0.19
N LYS A 162 -20.24 8.02 -1.17
CA LYS A 162 -19.82 8.84 -2.30
C LYS A 162 -19.75 10.34 -2.04
N LYS A 163 -20.45 10.84 -1.02
CA LYS A 163 -20.58 12.28 -0.78
C LYS A 163 -19.30 12.84 -0.16
N GLU A 164 -18.80 13.94 -0.73
CA GLU A 164 -17.71 14.75 -0.17
C GLU A 164 -16.34 14.06 -0.11
N ILE A 165 -15.97 13.21 -1.06
CA ILE A 165 -14.64 12.60 -1.18
C ILE A 165 -13.79 13.40 -2.17
N ASP A 166 -12.60 13.79 -1.75
CA ASP A 166 -11.64 14.52 -2.58
C ASP A 166 -10.79 13.60 -3.44
N MET A 167 -10.48 12.40 -2.93
CA MET A 167 -9.71 11.39 -3.65
C MET A 167 -10.03 9.98 -3.16
N THR A 168 -9.82 9.01 -4.04
CA THR A 168 -9.96 7.58 -3.74
C THR A 168 -8.63 6.86 -3.93
N LEU A 169 -8.23 6.09 -2.93
CA LEU A 169 -7.12 5.16 -3.01
C LEU A 169 -7.65 3.75 -3.23
N ILE A 170 -7.24 3.13 -4.32
CA ILE A 170 -7.47 1.71 -4.58
C ILE A 170 -6.20 0.96 -4.18
N CYS A 171 -6.33 0.07 -3.21
CA CYS A 171 -5.25 -0.75 -2.68
C CYS A 171 -5.58 -2.23 -2.93
N ASP A 172 -5.26 -2.70 -4.14
CA ASP A 172 -5.58 -4.06 -4.58
C ASP A 172 -4.40 -5.01 -4.32
N TYR A 173 -4.51 -5.82 -3.29
CA TYR A 173 -3.51 -6.84 -2.95
C TYR A 173 -3.73 -8.17 -3.69
N GLY A 174 -4.66 -8.19 -4.65
CA GLY A 174 -4.89 -9.32 -5.54
C GLY A 174 -5.56 -10.53 -4.89
N HIS A 175 -6.34 -10.32 -3.83
CA HIS A 175 -7.09 -11.37 -3.16
C HIS A 175 -8.56 -11.44 -3.61
N ASN A 176 -8.82 -11.09 -4.88
CA ASN A 176 -10.14 -11.17 -5.53
C ASN A 176 -11.23 -10.27 -4.94
N PHE A 177 -10.86 -9.22 -4.21
CA PHE A 177 -11.82 -8.27 -3.65
C PHE A 177 -12.39 -7.31 -4.71
N ILE A 178 -11.55 -6.78 -5.59
CA ILE A 178 -11.96 -5.77 -6.57
C ILE A 178 -12.10 -6.44 -7.94
N SER A 179 -13.35 -6.61 -8.38
CA SER A 179 -13.68 -7.04 -9.74
C SER A 179 -13.64 -5.87 -10.73
N GLU A 180 -13.65 -6.17 -12.03
CA GLU A 180 -13.75 -5.15 -13.08
C GLU A 180 -15.00 -4.27 -12.92
N LYS A 181 -16.13 -4.85 -12.53
CA LYS A 181 -17.37 -4.12 -12.29
C LYS A 181 -17.25 -3.15 -11.10
N ILE A 182 -16.56 -3.56 -10.02
CA ILE A 182 -16.26 -2.70 -8.88
C ILE A 182 -15.32 -1.58 -9.31
N ALA A 183 -14.24 -1.87 -10.05
CA ALA A 183 -13.31 -0.88 -10.57
C ALA A 183 -14.02 0.17 -11.46
N ASN A 184 -14.92 -0.27 -12.32
CA ASN A 184 -15.75 0.61 -13.16
C ASN A 184 -16.71 1.48 -12.33
N GLU A 185 -17.32 0.96 -11.27
CA GLU A 185 -18.18 1.77 -10.39
C GLU A 185 -17.37 2.83 -9.63
N ILE A 186 -16.17 2.49 -9.15
CA ILE A 186 -15.27 3.45 -8.52
C ILE A 186 -14.95 4.59 -9.50
N ARG A 187 -14.59 4.27 -10.74
CA ARG A 187 -14.28 5.24 -11.78
C ARG A 187 -15.44 6.21 -12.07
N LYS A 188 -16.66 5.69 -12.19
CA LYS A 188 -17.85 6.51 -12.46
C LYS A 188 -18.14 7.52 -11.35
N LYS A 189 -17.71 7.25 -10.15
CA LYS A 189 -18.13 7.96 -8.95
C LYS A 189 -17.07 8.89 -8.36
N ASN A 190 -15.82 8.73 -8.73
CA ASN A 190 -14.69 9.45 -8.13
C ASN A 190 -13.93 10.25 -9.19
N LYS A 191 -13.55 11.48 -8.81
CA LYS A 191 -12.85 12.41 -9.73
C LYS A 191 -11.33 12.26 -9.72
N PHE A 192 -10.78 11.70 -8.66
CA PHE A 192 -9.34 11.59 -8.50
C PHE A 192 -9.02 10.22 -7.86
N ILE A 193 -8.41 9.34 -8.63
CA ILE A 193 -8.18 7.95 -8.26
C ILE A 193 -6.70 7.62 -8.31
N PHE A 194 -6.17 7.14 -7.20
CA PHE A 194 -4.87 6.51 -7.10
C PHE A 194 -5.00 5.01 -7.03
N LEU A 195 -4.11 4.32 -7.72
CA LEU A 195 -4.03 2.86 -7.72
C LEU A 195 -2.67 2.40 -7.19
N ASN A 196 -2.71 1.50 -6.23
CA ASN A 196 -1.63 0.57 -5.93
C ASN A 196 -2.19 -0.84 -6.08
N ALA A 197 -1.60 -1.64 -6.95
CA ALA A 197 -1.93 -3.04 -7.13
C ALA A 197 -0.66 -3.86 -6.88
N GLN A 198 -0.70 -4.73 -5.88
CA GLN A 198 0.47 -5.46 -5.41
C GLN A 198 0.50 -6.90 -5.92
N ILE A 199 1.67 -7.32 -6.37
CA ILE A 199 1.96 -8.72 -6.66
C ILE A 199 2.55 -9.37 -5.41
N ASN A 200 2.04 -10.55 -5.08
CA ASN A 200 2.47 -11.35 -3.94
C ASN A 200 2.50 -12.85 -4.30
N ALA A 201 2.96 -13.69 -3.40
CA ALA A 201 3.13 -15.12 -3.65
C ALA A 201 1.85 -15.84 -4.10
N SER A 202 0.66 -15.32 -3.78
CA SER A 202 -0.62 -15.96 -4.13
C SER A 202 -1.18 -15.54 -5.47
N ASN A 203 -0.65 -14.46 -6.10
CA ASN A 203 -1.21 -13.88 -7.33
C ASN A 203 -0.19 -13.65 -8.44
N ILE A 204 1.05 -14.08 -8.26
CA ILE A 204 2.12 -13.99 -9.27
C ILE A 204 1.66 -14.58 -10.61
N GLY A 205 1.82 -13.82 -11.68
CA GLY A 205 1.46 -14.22 -13.05
C GLY A 205 -0.02 -14.09 -13.40
N PHE A 206 -0.90 -13.85 -12.44
CA PHE A 206 -2.35 -13.74 -12.64
C PHE A 206 -2.93 -12.37 -12.34
N HIS A 207 -2.32 -11.61 -11.45
CA HIS A 207 -2.79 -10.29 -11.07
C HIS A 207 -2.25 -9.23 -12.02
N THR A 208 -3.16 -8.46 -12.62
CA THR A 208 -2.85 -7.37 -13.54
C THR A 208 -3.62 -6.11 -13.16
N ILE A 209 -3.14 -4.97 -13.66
CA ILE A 209 -3.85 -3.69 -13.52
C ILE A 209 -4.81 -3.40 -14.69
N ASP A 210 -5.06 -4.37 -15.55
CA ASP A 210 -5.86 -4.18 -16.79
C ASP A 210 -7.28 -3.70 -16.52
N LYS A 211 -7.91 -4.22 -15.47
CA LYS A 211 -9.27 -3.83 -15.06
C LYS A 211 -9.40 -2.36 -14.62
N TYR A 212 -8.28 -1.68 -14.37
CA TYR A 212 -8.29 -0.29 -13.90
C TYR A 212 -8.10 0.68 -15.07
N HIS A 213 -9.21 1.22 -15.54
CA HIS A 213 -9.23 2.27 -16.56
C HIS A 213 -9.58 3.62 -15.93
N GLY A 214 -8.98 4.70 -16.46
CA GLY A 214 -9.31 6.07 -16.04
C GLY A 214 -8.91 6.40 -14.59
N VAL A 215 -7.88 5.74 -14.06
CA VAL A 215 -7.19 6.17 -12.84
C VAL A 215 -6.25 7.32 -13.17
N ASN A 216 -6.02 8.23 -12.22
CA ASN A 216 -5.14 9.39 -12.45
C ASN A 216 -3.67 9.04 -12.26
N SER A 217 -3.38 8.21 -11.28
CA SER A 217 -1.99 7.89 -10.96
C SER A 217 -1.86 6.46 -10.44
N ILE A 218 -0.71 5.85 -10.74
CA ILE A 218 -0.35 4.51 -10.29
C ILE A 218 0.95 4.60 -9.50
N ILE A 219 1.01 3.86 -8.39
CA ILE A 219 2.24 3.61 -7.64
C ILE A 219 2.49 2.11 -7.65
N ILE A 220 3.65 1.71 -8.12
CA ILE A 220 4.02 0.30 -8.38
C ILE A 220 5.51 0.12 -8.11
N ASN A 221 5.95 -1.08 -7.76
CA ASN A 221 7.38 -1.35 -7.66
C ASN A 221 7.99 -1.82 -9.00
N GLU A 222 9.32 -1.84 -9.08
CA GLU A 222 10.02 -2.20 -10.32
C GLU A 222 9.69 -3.63 -10.78
N ASN A 223 9.58 -4.59 -9.86
CA ASN A 223 9.23 -5.97 -10.23
C ASN A 223 7.79 -6.08 -10.72
N GLU A 224 6.87 -5.33 -10.13
CA GLU A 224 5.46 -5.31 -10.52
C GLU A 224 5.27 -4.74 -11.94
N ILE A 225 5.95 -3.63 -12.28
CA ILE A 225 5.86 -3.07 -13.65
C ILE A 225 6.50 -4.00 -14.68
N ARG A 226 7.59 -4.69 -14.35
CA ARG A 226 8.19 -5.68 -15.22
C ARG A 226 7.27 -6.86 -15.49
N GLN A 227 6.58 -7.35 -14.47
CA GLN A 227 5.59 -8.41 -14.62
C GLN A 227 4.36 -7.95 -15.40
N GLU A 228 3.85 -6.75 -15.13
CA GLU A 228 2.71 -6.17 -15.85
C GLU A 228 2.97 -6.06 -17.36
N LEU A 229 4.17 -5.62 -17.74
CA LEU A 229 4.57 -5.45 -19.13
C LEU A 229 5.23 -6.70 -19.74
N ARG A 230 5.49 -7.73 -18.92
CA ARG A 230 6.22 -8.95 -19.29
C ARG A 230 7.58 -8.66 -19.93
N ASP A 231 8.29 -7.71 -19.34
CA ASP A 231 9.58 -7.21 -19.85
C ASP A 231 10.58 -7.05 -18.69
N ASN A 232 11.57 -7.95 -18.66
CA ASN A 232 12.61 -7.97 -17.62
C ASN A 232 13.90 -7.26 -18.03
N GLU A 233 14.03 -6.84 -19.29
CA GLU A 233 15.29 -6.36 -19.86
C GLU A 233 15.33 -4.85 -20.08
N SER A 234 14.21 -4.25 -20.46
CA SER A 234 14.15 -2.83 -20.81
C SER A 234 14.51 -1.90 -19.64
N ASP A 235 15.06 -0.74 -19.99
CA ASP A 235 15.29 0.34 -19.03
C ASP A 235 13.97 0.78 -18.36
N ILE A 236 14.02 1.09 -17.07
CA ILE A 236 12.87 1.43 -16.27
C ILE A 236 12.08 2.65 -16.81
N LYS A 237 12.76 3.58 -17.49
CA LYS A 237 12.09 4.75 -18.09
C LYS A 237 11.31 4.36 -19.34
N ILE A 238 11.76 3.34 -20.07
CA ILE A 238 11.03 2.78 -21.21
C ILE A 238 9.76 2.09 -20.71
N LEU A 239 9.88 1.25 -19.68
CA LEU A 239 8.74 0.59 -19.03
C LEU A 239 7.73 1.63 -18.50
N ALA A 240 8.23 2.65 -17.81
CA ALA A 240 7.39 3.74 -17.28
C ALA A 240 6.60 4.45 -18.38
N LYS A 241 7.26 4.81 -19.48
CA LYS A 241 6.64 5.46 -20.64
C LYS A 241 5.60 4.57 -21.29
N THR A 242 5.89 3.29 -21.45
CA THR A 242 4.98 2.30 -22.01
C THR A 242 3.72 2.15 -21.18
N LEU A 243 3.86 1.95 -19.86
CA LEU A 243 2.72 1.80 -18.96
C LEU A 243 1.87 3.09 -18.92
N LEU A 244 2.51 4.24 -18.81
CA LEU A 244 1.86 5.53 -18.75
C LEU A 244 1.01 5.80 -20.02
N LYS A 245 1.56 5.46 -21.20
CA LYS A 245 0.86 5.56 -22.48
C LYS A 245 -0.31 4.58 -22.56
N ASN A 246 -0.09 3.31 -22.21
CA ASN A 246 -1.10 2.26 -22.30
C ASN A 246 -2.30 2.52 -21.38
N LYS A 247 -2.05 2.99 -20.16
CA LYS A 247 -3.09 3.26 -19.16
C LYS A 247 -3.65 4.68 -19.22
N LYS A 248 -3.02 5.60 -19.99
CA LYS A 248 -3.42 7.01 -20.13
C LYS A 248 -3.56 7.72 -18.78
N ILE A 249 -2.57 7.53 -17.92
CA ILE A 249 -2.52 8.11 -16.56
C ILE A 249 -1.73 9.41 -16.53
N ASP A 250 -1.99 10.26 -15.53
CA ASP A 250 -1.30 11.55 -15.38
C ASP A 250 0.09 11.39 -14.77
N ASN A 251 0.25 10.43 -13.82
CA ASN A 251 1.52 10.21 -13.12
C ASN A 251 1.72 8.72 -12.83
N LEU A 252 2.96 8.28 -12.91
CA LEU A 252 3.41 6.97 -12.52
C LEU A 252 4.60 7.10 -11.56
N ILE A 253 4.49 6.50 -10.36
CA ILE A 253 5.61 6.38 -9.44
C ILE A 253 6.06 4.93 -9.41
N ILE A 254 7.36 4.70 -9.59
CA ILE A 254 7.98 3.39 -9.51
C ILE A 254 8.97 3.38 -8.35
N THR A 255 8.71 2.51 -7.37
CA THR A 255 9.61 2.29 -6.24
C THR A 255 10.67 1.26 -6.58
N ARG A 256 11.92 1.49 -6.16
CA ARG A 256 13.11 0.70 -6.54
C ARG A 256 13.95 0.29 -5.32
N GLY A 257 13.31 0.11 -4.18
CA GLY A 257 13.97 -0.27 -2.93
C GLY A 257 15.09 0.71 -2.54
N SER A 258 16.31 0.22 -2.38
CA SER A 258 17.49 1.03 -2.03
C SER A 258 17.85 2.09 -3.08
N ASP A 259 17.47 1.88 -4.34
CA ASP A 259 17.69 2.85 -5.43
C ASP A 259 16.71 4.03 -5.41
N GLY A 260 15.75 4.01 -4.46
CA GLY A 260 14.79 5.07 -4.25
C GLY A 260 13.56 4.95 -5.12
N ALA A 261 13.15 6.02 -5.78
CA ALA A 261 11.94 6.04 -6.61
C ALA A 261 12.08 7.01 -7.78
N ILE A 262 11.29 6.74 -8.82
CA ILE A 262 11.09 7.66 -9.94
C ILE A 262 9.63 8.01 -10.08
N LEU A 263 9.36 9.24 -10.54
CA LEU A 263 8.06 9.71 -10.97
C LEU A 263 8.14 10.12 -12.44
N MET A 264 7.28 9.59 -13.26
CA MET A 264 7.08 10.06 -14.65
C MET A 264 5.68 10.65 -14.76
N ASN A 265 5.60 11.88 -15.30
CA ASN A 265 4.31 12.53 -15.55
C ASN A 265 3.83 12.28 -16.99
N LYS A 266 2.60 12.71 -17.30
CA LYS A 266 1.98 12.57 -18.64
C LYS A 266 2.79 13.20 -19.78
N ASP A 267 3.64 14.16 -19.48
CA ASP A 267 4.53 14.80 -20.47
C ASP A 267 5.85 14.03 -20.63
N TYR A 268 5.94 12.84 -20.05
CA TYR A 268 7.12 11.96 -20.03
C TYR A 268 8.35 12.56 -19.33
N LYS A 269 8.17 13.60 -18.52
CA LYS A 269 9.25 14.14 -17.69
C LYS A 269 9.50 13.17 -16.51
N VAL A 270 10.77 12.85 -16.29
CA VAL A 270 11.20 11.94 -15.24
C VAL A 270 11.85 12.71 -14.10
N PHE A 271 11.38 12.47 -12.91
CA PHE A 271 11.96 12.93 -11.65
C PHE A 271 12.46 11.72 -10.87
N SER A 272 13.55 11.85 -10.13
CA SER A 272 14.14 10.76 -9.37
C SER A 272 14.54 11.20 -7.98
N CYS A 273 14.38 10.31 -7.01
CA CYS A 273 14.75 10.55 -5.63
C CYS A 273 15.50 9.31 -5.12
N PRO A 274 16.67 9.46 -4.46
CA PRO A 274 17.38 8.34 -3.87
C PRO A 274 16.64 7.78 -2.67
N GLY A 275 16.90 6.53 -2.29
CA GLY A 275 16.42 5.97 -1.03
C GLY A 275 17.12 6.64 0.18
N PHE A 276 16.39 6.82 1.28
CA PHE A 276 16.89 7.49 2.49
C PHE A 276 17.05 6.58 3.70
N ALA A 277 16.55 5.35 3.65
CA ALA A 277 16.69 4.42 4.77
C ALA A 277 18.16 4.19 5.11
N LEU A 278 18.53 4.43 6.36
CA LEU A 278 19.87 4.17 6.89
C LEU A 278 20.04 2.67 7.18
N LYS A 279 19.00 2.05 7.67
CA LYS A 279 18.95 0.63 7.98
C LYS A 279 17.58 0.07 7.57
N SER A 280 17.58 -1.04 6.85
CA SER A 280 16.34 -1.74 6.51
C SER A 280 16.20 -2.95 7.42
N ILE A 281 15.30 -2.84 8.41
CA ILE A 281 14.97 -3.93 9.34
C ILE A 281 13.86 -4.79 8.75
N ASP A 282 12.77 -4.15 8.29
CA ASP A 282 11.68 -4.84 7.61
C ASP A 282 11.22 -4.00 6.40
N LYS A 283 11.06 -4.65 5.24
CA LYS A 283 10.59 -4.00 4.02
C LYS A 283 9.05 -3.94 3.92
N VAL A 284 8.35 -4.59 4.85
CA VAL A 284 6.87 -4.60 4.87
C VAL A 284 6.35 -3.22 5.26
N GLY A 285 5.40 -2.70 4.48
CA GLY A 285 4.78 -1.40 4.73
C GLY A 285 5.44 -0.19 4.07
N ALA A 286 6.68 -0.31 3.54
CA ALA A 286 7.36 0.81 2.88
C ALA A 286 6.56 1.35 1.67
N GLY A 287 6.00 0.46 0.87
CA GLY A 287 5.14 0.83 -0.26
C GLY A 287 3.87 1.53 0.19
N ASP A 288 3.25 1.06 1.27
CA ASP A 288 2.03 1.62 1.83
C ASP A 288 2.27 3.04 2.40
N ALA A 289 3.39 3.24 3.10
CA ALA A 289 3.81 4.56 3.60
C ALA A 289 4.10 5.53 2.45
N MET A 290 4.81 5.09 1.42
CA MET A 290 5.08 5.91 0.24
C MET A 290 3.81 6.27 -0.52
N LEU A 291 2.91 5.30 -0.76
CA LEU A 291 1.61 5.51 -1.40
C LEU A 291 0.81 6.57 -0.65
N SER A 292 0.74 6.46 0.68
CA SER A 292 -0.02 7.37 1.53
C SER A 292 0.38 8.82 1.28
N ILE A 293 1.64 9.15 1.42
CA ILE A 293 2.13 10.53 1.30
C ILE A 293 2.17 11.01 -0.16
N ALA A 294 2.64 10.16 -1.08
CA ALA A 294 2.72 10.53 -2.50
C ALA A 294 1.35 10.86 -3.09
N SER A 295 0.30 10.12 -2.70
CA SER A 295 -1.06 10.36 -3.17
C SER A 295 -1.58 11.74 -2.77
N LEU A 296 -1.30 12.19 -1.54
CA LEU A 296 -1.67 13.53 -1.07
C LEU A 296 -0.96 14.62 -1.87
N GLY A 297 0.36 14.46 -2.06
CA GLY A 297 1.16 15.41 -2.82
C GLY A 297 0.70 15.55 -4.27
N LEU A 298 0.44 14.43 -4.94
CA LEU A 298 -0.07 14.43 -6.32
C LEU A 298 -1.48 15.00 -6.41
N LYS A 299 -2.36 14.72 -5.44
CA LYS A 299 -3.71 15.33 -5.38
C LYS A 299 -3.64 16.85 -5.31
N LEU A 300 -2.74 17.39 -4.52
CA LEU A 300 -2.54 18.84 -4.38
C LEU A 300 -1.62 19.44 -5.44
N LYS A 301 -1.14 18.62 -6.41
CA LYS A 301 -0.25 19.03 -7.49
C LYS A 301 1.03 19.71 -6.98
N LEU A 302 1.60 19.18 -5.91
CA LEU A 302 2.90 19.63 -5.42
C LEU A 302 4.00 19.36 -6.45
N ASP A 303 5.15 19.98 -6.27
CA ASP A 303 6.32 19.70 -7.11
C ASP A 303 6.72 18.22 -7.05
N PRO A 304 6.97 17.56 -8.18
CA PRO A 304 7.29 16.13 -8.22
C PRO A 304 8.52 15.71 -7.41
N GLU A 305 9.55 16.54 -7.33
CA GLU A 305 10.74 16.25 -6.53
C GLU A 305 10.41 16.33 -5.02
N LEU A 306 9.56 17.31 -4.64
CA LEU A 306 9.10 17.42 -3.28
C LEU A 306 8.22 16.21 -2.89
N ILE A 307 7.30 15.78 -3.76
CA ILE A 307 6.47 14.59 -3.55
C ILE A 307 7.34 13.36 -3.32
N LEU A 308 8.30 13.12 -4.22
CA LEU A 308 9.22 11.98 -4.10
C LEU A 308 10.02 12.03 -2.80
N PHE A 309 10.50 13.22 -2.41
CA PHE A 309 11.29 13.40 -1.20
C PHE A 309 10.49 13.04 0.07
N ILE A 310 9.34 13.69 0.28
CA ILE A 310 8.55 13.47 1.51
C ILE A 310 8.01 12.04 1.59
N SER A 311 7.59 11.46 0.45
CA SER A 311 7.10 10.08 0.42
C SER A 311 8.23 9.04 0.59
N SER A 312 9.44 9.32 0.09
CA SER A 312 10.62 8.47 0.32
C SER A 312 11.10 8.54 1.77
N LEU A 313 10.95 9.68 2.45
CA LEU A 313 11.21 9.76 3.89
C LEU A 313 10.21 8.92 4.70
N ALA A 314 8.92 8.98 4.38
CA ALA A 314 7.92 8.14 5.01
C ALA A 314 8.21 6.65 4.83
N ALA A 315 8.59 6.24 3.61
CA ALA A 315 9.01 4.86 3.34
C ALA A 315 10.28 4.46 4.11
N ALA A 316 11.25 5.39 4.24
CA ALA A 316 12.48 5.14 4.99
C ALA A 316 12.22 4.90 6.48
N ILE A 317 11.36 5.71 7.10
CA ILE A 317 10.95 5.55 8.51
C ILE A 317 10.26 4.19 8.70
N SER A 318 9.36 3.83 7.78
CA SER A 318 8.61 2.56 7.86
C SER A 318 9.51 1.31 7.85
N VAL A 319 10.64 1.31 7.13
CA VAL A 319 11.54 0.14 7.06
C VAL A 319 12.53 0.03 8.24
N GLU A 320 12.61 1.02 9.08
CA GLU A 320 13.50 1.04 10.26
C GLU A 320 12.90 0.34 11.48
N SER A 321 11.66 -0.13 11.39
CA SER A 321 10.97 -0.92 12.42
C SER A 321 10.41 -2.23 11.87
N ILE A 322 10.15 -3.22 12.75
CA ILE A 322 9.48 -4.47 12.36
C ILE A 322 7.97 -4.23 12.32
N GLY A 323 7.34 -4.64 11.21
CA GLY A 323 5.90 -4.49 10.99
C GLY A 323 5.47 -3.02 10.81
N ASN A 324 4.18 -2.81 10.60
CA ASN A 324 3.60 -1.46 10.44
C ASN A 324 3.37 -0.81 11.80
N LYS A 325 4.43 -0.50 12.56
CA LYS A 325 4.31 0.10 13.91
C LYS A 325 3.96 1.59 13.88
N GLU A 326 4.45 2.33 12.88
CA GLU A 326 4.30 3.78 12.73
C GLU A 326 3.67 4.16 11.39
#